data_8b597da6d065771f73e17c8d19facf87
#
_entry.id   8b597da6d065771f73e17c8d19facf87
#
_cell.length_a   1.000
_cell.length_b   1.000
_cell.length_c   1.000
_cell.angle_alpha   90.00
_cell.angle_beta   90.00
_cell.angle_gamma   90.00
#
_symmetry.space_group_name_H-M   'P 1'
#
loop_
_entity.id
_entity.type
_entity.pdbx_description
1 polymer ?
#
loop_
_entity_poly.entity_id
_entity_poly.type
_entity_poly.pdbx_seq_one_letter_code
_entity_poly.pdbx_strand_id
1 'polypeptide(L)'
;MKHFFLIIFCSFLLVACKKDKVDASTTKSLQSSINDMASSLNTLQQVKFNEALYILKTFGVEADGDVNELNALGKLINGMKVPGIFALADKVAQENGIEWKSTGPPSLGEMNIFGNEEAKESDPNDISAKSLSLNTKPLAVDSILGPKSLQVVPRLVDGSGNPIVFTGAALETVMEVFSNGTRILTAKNLMQDNNFKGFNLRFASLPAKKISDNKIDITVSVKTTKKTYKMSKIGVPVNPKALLSPQGNPAENPANPDANIPVIEP
;
A
#
# COMPACT_ATOMS: atom_id res chain seq x y z
N MET A 1 -3.66 45.61 -42.80
CA MET A 1 -4.46 45.43 -41.58
C MET A 1 -5.15 44.05 -41.47
N LYS A 2 -5.54 43.38 -42.56
CA LYS A 2 -6.20 42.06 -42.51
C LYS A 2 -5.33 40.92 -41.92
N HIS A 3 -4.01 40.96 -42.13
CA HIS A 3 -3.11 39.91 -41.62
C HIS A 3 -2.75 40.09 -40.16
N PHE A 4 -2.88 41.28 -39.60
CA PHE A 4 -2.62 41.55 -38.17
C PHE A 4 -3.72 40.95 -37.25
N PHE A 5 -4.98 40.96 -37.74
CA PHE A 5 -6.10 40.33 -37.04
C PHE A 5 -6.01 38.80 -37.04
N LEU A 6 -5.45 38.17 -38.05
CA LEU A 6 -5.28 36.73 -38.15
C LEU A 6 -4.24 36.23 -37.15
N ILE A 7 -3.15 37.00 -36.95
CA ILE A 7 -2.09 36.62 -35.98
C ILE A 7 -2.61 36.73 -34.53
N ILE A 8 -3.43 37.74 -34.22
CA ILE A 8 -4.05 37.87 -32.88
C ILE A 8 -5.06 36.75 -32.62
N PHE A 9 -5.82 36.32 -33.65
CA PHE A 9 -6.78 35.22 -33.50
C PHE A 9 -6.09 33.86 -33.31
N CYS A 10 -4.95 33.61 -33.96
CA CYS A 10 -4.16 32.39 -33.73
C CYS A 10 -3.50 32.34 -32.36
N SER A 11 -3.16 33.48 -31.75
CA SER A 11 -2.56 33.47 -30.40
C SER A 11 -3.55 33.17 -29.28
N PHE A 12 -4.86 33.32 -29.50
CA PHE A 12 -5.90 32.92 -28.54
C PHE A 12 -6.23 31.43 -28.55
N LEU A 13 -5.78 30.66 -29.54
CA LEU A 13 -6.03 29.21 -29.61
C LEU A 13 -5.01 28.37 -28.85
N LEU A 14 -3.98 28.97 -28.23
CA LEU A 14 -3.02 28.30 -27.37
C LEU A 14 -3.43 28.33 -25.90
N VAL A 15 -4.73 28.35 -25.59
CA VAL A 15 -5.20 27.95 -24.24
C VAL A 15 -4.91 26.49 -24.13
N ALA A 16 -3.75 26.16 -23.57
CA ALA A 16 -3.41 24.78 -23.21
C ALA A 16 -4.55 24.26 -22.35
N CYS A 17 -5.41 23.42 -22.91
CA CYS A 17 -6.42 22.69 -22.14
C CYS A 17 -5.68 21.87 -21.08
N LYS A 18 -5.70 22.33 -19.83
CA LYS A 18 -5.24 21.50 -18.71
C LYS A 18 -6.04 20.21 -18.74
N LYS A 19 -5.34 19.09 -18.74
CA LYS A 19 -5.99 17.77 -18.71
C LYS A 19 -6.67 17.59 -17.36
N ASP A 20 -7.99 17.40 -17.37
CA ASP A 20 -8.80 17.11 -16.17
C ASP A 20 -8.97 15.60 -15.91
N LYS A 21 -8.34 14.78 -16.76
CA LYS A 21 -8.35 13.33 -16.71
C LYS A 21 -6.96 12.77 -16.98
N VAL A 22 -6.69 11.61 -16.41
CA VAL A 22 -5.46 10.87 -16.66
C VAL A 22 -5.40 10.38 -18.10
N ASP A 23 -4.26 10.62 -18.75
CA ASP A 23 -3.92 10.10 -20.07
C ASP A 23 -2.72 9.17 -19.95
N ALA A 24 -2.97 7.88 -19.95
CA ALA A 24 -1.95 6.85 -19.83
C ALA A 24 -1.51 6.26 -21.19
N SER A 25 -1.69 6.98 -22.29
CA SER A 25 -1.27 6.54 -23.63
C SER A 25 0.25 6.34 -23.74
N THR A 26 1.03 7.14 -23.01
CA THR A 26 2.48 6.98 -22.81
C THR A 26 2.86 7.37 -21.38
N THR A 27 4.04 6.95 -20.89
CA THR A 27 4.55 7.36 -19.57
C THR A 27 4.65 8.90 -19.47
N LYS A 28 5.07 9.58 -20.55
CA LYS A 28 5.16 11.05 -20.60
C LYS A 28 3.77 11.70 -20.52
N SER A 29 2.77 11.16 -21.21
CA SER A 29 1.39 11.65 -21.14
C SER A 29 0.79 11.42 -19.75
N LEU A 30 1.06 10.28 -19.14
CA LEU A 30 0.67 9.96 -17.78
C LEU A 30 1.23 11.00 -16.81
N GLN A 31 2.54 11.22 -16.81
CA GLN A 31 3.20 12.21 -15.97
C GLN A 31 2.64 13.63 -16.20
N SER A 32 2.51 14.05 -17.46
CA SER A 32 1.97 15.38 -17.79
C SER A 32 0.54 15.55 -17.27
N SER A 33 -0.35 14.57 -17.51
CA SER A 33 -1.74 14.66 -17.06
C SER A 33 -1.87 14.67 -15.52
N ILE A 34 -1.07 13.87 -14.83
CA ILE A 34 -1.02 13.89 -13.35
C ILE A 34 -0.54 15.24 -12.84
N ASN A 35 0.53 15.80 -13.42
CA ASN A 35 1.04 17.12 -13.03
C ASN A 35 0.02 18.24 -13.30
N ASP A 36 -0.68 18.20 -14.46
CA ASP A 36 -1.75 19.15 -14.78
C ASP A 36 -2.90 19.08 -13.77
N MET A 37 -3.32 17.88 -13.41
CA MET A 37 -4.36 17.63 -12.41
C MET A 37 -3.91 18.11 -11.03
N ALA A 38 -2.71 17.75 -10.59
CA ALA A 38 -2.13 18.20 -9.33
C ALA A 38 -2.05 19.73 -9.25
N SER A 39 -1.60 20.40 -10.33
CA SER A 39 -1.49 21.86 -10.37
C SER A 39 -2.82 22.60 -10.25
N SER A 40 -3.94 21.92 -10.43
CA SER A 40 -5.29 22.48 -10.26
C SER A 40 -5.81 22.38 -8.81
N LEU A 41 -5.10 21.65 -7.95
CA LEU A 41 -5.46 21.41 -6.56
C LEU A 41 -4.76 22.45 -5.64
N ASN A 42 -5.34 22.67 -4.45
CA ASN A 42 -4.62 23.41 -3.42
C ASN A 42 -3.48 22.54 -2.83
N THR A 43 -2.52 23.16 -2.13
CA THR A 43 -1.32 22.49 -1.62
C THR A 43 -1.63 21.23 -0.80
N LEU A 44 -2.62 21.31 0.10
CA LEU A 44 -3.03 20.16 0.93
C LEU A 44 -3.60 19.02 0.08
N GLN A 45 -4.42 19.36 -0.89
CA GLN A 45 -4.99 18.38 -1.83
C GLN A 45 -3.94 17.79 -2.77
N GLN A 46 -2.89 18.55 -3.14
CA GLN A 46 -1.76 18.03 -3.92
C GLN A 46 -1.04 16.92 -3.15
N VAL A 47 -0.73 17.16 -1.87
CA VAL A 47 -0.10 16.13 -1.03
C VAL A 47 -1.00 14.90 -0.93
N LYS A 48 -2.30 15.08 -0.64
CA LYS A 48 -3.26 13.97 -0.60
C LYS A 48 -3.39 13.22 -1.92
N PHE A 49 -3.29 13.92 -3.04
CA PHE A 49 -3.34 13.30 -4.37
C PHE A 49 -2.10 12.44 -4.64
N ASN A 50 -0.92 12.91 -4.25
CA ASN A 50 0.31 12.12 -4.34
C ASN A 50 0.27 10.88 -3.43
N GLU A 51 -0.27 11.01 -2.20
CA GLU A 51 -0.50 9.87 -1.31
C GLU A 51 -1.46 8.84 -1.94
N ALA A 52 -2.57 9.31 -2.55
CA ALA A 52 -3.51 8.43 -3.26
C ALA A 52 -2.85 7.66 -4.40
N LEU A 53 -2.06 8.33 -5.23
CA LEU A 53 -1.33 7.70 -6.32
C LEU A 53 -0.30 6.69 -5.82
N TYR A 54 0.37 6.98 -4.71
CA TYR A 54 1.30 6.06 -4.07
C TYR A 54 0.59 4.80 -3.56
N ILE A 55 -0.54 4.95 -2.88
CA ILE A 55 -1.36 3.81 -2.40
C ILE A 55 -1.78 2.94 -3.59
N LEU A 56 -2.27 3.55 -4.67
CA LEU A 56 -2.69 2.81 -5.86
C LEU A 56 -1.53 2.11 -6.55
N LYS A 57 -0.36 2.76 -6.65
CA LYS A 57 0.84 2.14 -7.23
C LYS A 57 1.31 0.95 -6.40
N THR A 58 1.31 1.07 -5.07
CA THR A 58 1.90 0.06 -4.17
C THR A 58 0.94 -1.10 -3.89
N PHE A 59 -0.36 -0.81 -3.74
CA PHE A 59 -1.36 -1.78 -3.27
C PHE A 59 -2.48 -2.06 -4.26
N GLY A 60 -2.71 -1.15 -5.21
CA GLY A 60 -3.80 -1.26 -6.18
C GLY A 60 -3.43 -2.01 -7.46
N VAL A 61 -2.14 -2.33 -7.66
CA VAL A 61 -1.67 -3.03 -8.85
C VAL A 61 -0.85 -4.26 -8.50
N GLU A 62 -0.94 -5.30 -9.31
CA GLU A 62 -0.13 -6.52 -9.21
C GLU A 62 0.97 -6.46 -10.27
N ALA A 63 2.08 -5.81 -9.96
CA ALA A 63 3.25 -5.74 -10.84
C ALA A 63 4.52 -5.70 -9.98
N ASP A 64 5.62 -6.24 -10.50
CA ASP A 64 6.92 -6.23 -9.83
C ASP A 64 7.86 -5.25 -10.55
N GLY A 65 8.39 -4.30 -9.80
CA GLY A 65 9.35 -3.28 -10.25
C GLY A 65 8.72 -1.96 -10.67
N ASP A 66 9.40 -0.87 -10.35
CA ASP A 66 8.87 0.50 -10.45
C ASP A 66 8.28 0.86 -11.83
N VAL A 67 8.91 0.41 -12.92
CA VAL A 67 8.41 0.69 -14.29
C VAL A 67 7.13 -0.06 -14.59
N ASN A 68 7.05 -1.34 -14.19
CA ASN A 68 5.85 -2.16 -14.40
C ASN A 68 4.69 -1.70 -13.51
N GLU A 69 4.97 -1.36 -12.25
CA GLU A 69 4.00 -0.78 -11.32
C GLU A 69 3.44 0.55 -11.85
N LEU A 70 4.30 1.43 -12.40
CA LEU A 70 3.86 2.69 -12.98
C LEU A 70 2.99 2.48 -14.23
N ASN A 71 3.35 1.53 -15.08
CA ASN A 71 2.54 1.19 -16.26
C ASN A 71 1.19 0.57 -15.86
N ALA A 72 1.18 -0.29 -14.84
CA ALA A 72 -0.04 -0.90 -14.32
C ALA A 72 -0.95 0.16 -13.65
N LEU A 73 -0.36 1.07 -12.86
CA LEU A 73 -1.06 2.22 -12.31
C LEU A 73 -1.69 3.06 -13.43
N GLY A 74 -0.91 3.40 -14.47
CA GLY A 74 -1.42 4.16 -15.62
C GLY A 74 -2.66 3.51 -16.23
N LYS A 75 -2.64 2.20 -16.46
CA LYS A 75 -3.81 1.45 -16.98
C LYS A 75 -5.00 1.51 -16.00
N LEU A 76 -4.75 1.38 -14.71
CA LEU A 76 -5.78 1.37 -13.66
C LEU A 76 -6.54 2.70 -13.59
N ILE A 77 -5.81 3.84 -13.67
CA ILE A 77 -6.41 5.17 -13.50
C ILE A 77 -6.68 5.90 -14.80
N ASN A 78 -6.44 5.28 -15.97
CA ASN A 78 -6.63 5.93 -17.28
C ASN A 78 -8.05 6.49 -17.45
N GLY A 79 -8.16 7.74 -17.87
CA GLY A 79 -9.45 8.45 -18.05
C GLY A 79 -10.11 8.92 -16.74
N MET A 80 -9.55 8.61 -15.57
CA MET A 80 -10.10 9.04 -14.29
C MET A 80 -9.84 10.52 -14.02
N LYS A 81 -10.74 11.14 -13.27
CA LYS A 81 -10.59 12.47 -12.65
C LYS A 81 -10.13 12.32 -11.20
N VAL A 82 -9.64 13.42 -10.60
CA VAL A 82 -9.17 13.45 -9.19
C VAL A 82 -10.16 12.80 -8.20
N PRO A 83 -11.47 13.09 -8.21
CA PRO A 83 -12.40 12.45 -7.28
C PRO A 83 -12.48 10.92 -7.43
N GLY A 84 -12.37 10.42 -8.67
CA GLY A 84 -12.36 8.98 -8.94
C GLY A 84 -11.09 8.31 -8.41
N ILE A 85 -9.93 8.97 -8.54
CA ILE A 85 -8.66 8.49 -8.01
C ILE A 85 -8.71 8.43 -6.48
N PHE A 86 -9.24 9.46 -5.83
CA PHE A 86 -9.42 9.46 -4.37
C PHE A 86 -10.33 8.34 -3.89
N ALA A 87 -11.49 8.15 -4.53
CA ALA A 87 -12.43 7.09 -4.16
C ALA A 87 -11.81 5.69 -4.34
N LEU A 88 -11.04 5.49 -5.41
CA LEU A 88 -10.32 4.22 -5.64
C LEU A 88 -9.23 4.00 -4.59
N ALA A 89 -8.47 5.04 -4.24
CA ALA A 89 -7.44 4.96 -3.21
C ALA A 89 -8.01 4.69 -1.81
N ASP A 90 -9.15 5.30 -1.45
CA ASP A 90 -9.87 5.01 -0.21
C ASP A 90 -10.25 3.53 -0.13
N LYS A 91 -10.79 2.98 -1.22
CA LYS A 91 -11.16 1.55 -1.32
C LYS A 91 -9.92 0.65 -1.14
N VAL A 92 -8.85 0.91 -1.89
CA VAL A 92 -7.61 0.11 -1.82
C VAL A 92 -6.98 0.20 -0.43
N ALA A 93 -6.97 1.39 0.19
CA ALA A 93 -6.49 1.57 1.55
C ALA A 93 -7.29 0.72 2.56
N GLN A 94 -8.62 0.76 2.48
CA GLN A 94 -9.50 -0.02 3.34
C GLN A 94 -9.28 -1.54 3.17
N GLU A 95 -9.21 -2.02 1.93
CA GLU A 95 -8.99 -3.45 1.62
C GLU A 95 -7.64 -3.96 2.16
N ASN A 96 -6.64 -3.08 2.25
CA ASN A 96 -5.30 -3.40 2.75
C ASN A 96 -5.08 -3.04 4.23
N GLY A 97 -6.11 -2.56 4.93
CA GLY A 97 -6.02 -2.20 6.35
C GLY A 97 -5.12 -0.99 6.62
N ILE A 98 -4.98 -0.09 5.65
CA ILE A 98 -4.20 1.15 5.75
C ILE A 98 -5.12 2.22 6.34
N GLU A 99 -4.69 2.86 7.44
CA GLU A 99 -5.41 3.98 8.07
C GLU A 99 -5.21 5.27 7.25
N TRP A 100 -5.78 5.32 6.06
CA TRP A 100 -5.73 6.48 5.18
C TRP A 100 -7.12 6.78 4.61
N LYS A 101 -7.44 8.08 4.50
CA LYS A 101 -8.67 8.58 3.87
C LYS A 101 -8.38 9.83 3.05
N SER A 102 -8.97 9.94 1.87
CA SER A 102 -8.81 11.10 0.99
C SER A 102 -9.27 12.41 1.64
N THR A 103 -10.28 12.35 2.53
CA THR A 103 -10.82 13.49 3.27
C THR A 103 -10.06 13.83 4.55
N GLY A 104 -9.13 12.95 4.99
CA GLY A 104 -8.29 13.18 6.17
C GLY A 104 -7.10 14.10 5.89
N PRO A 105 -6.35 14.48 6.94
CA PRO A 105 -5.08 15.19 6.74
C PRO A 105 -4.07 14.29 6.01
N PRO A 106 -3.03 14.88 5.36
CA PRO A 106 -1.88 14.11 4.88
C PRO A 106 -1.26 13.27 5.99
N SER A 107 -0.93 12.02 5.69
CA SER A 107 -0.45 11.06 6.70
C SER A 107 0.72 10.19 6.23
N LEU A 108 1.07 10.23 4.96
CA LEU A 108 2.14 9.40 4.37
C LEU A 108 3.41 10.20 4.01
N GLY A 109 3.42 11.51 4.26
CA GLY A 109 4.51 12.40 3.88
C GLY A 109 4.46 12.84 2.40
N GLU A 110 5.52 13.47 1.93
CA GLU A 110 5.63 13.87 0.52
C GLU A 110 5.98 12.68 -0.35
N MET A 111 5.03 12.22 -1.15
CA MET A 111 5.19 11.11 -2.08
C MET A 111 5.29 11.59 -3.50
N ASN A 112 6.32 11.15 -4.23
CA ASN A 112 6.46 11.38 -5.66
C ASN A 112 6.60 10.05 -6.39
N ILE A 113 5.59 9.66 -7.17
CA ILE A 113 5.58 8.39 -7.90
C ILE A 113 6.51 8.35 -9.12
N PHE A 114 6.98 9.52 -9.59
CA PHE A 114 7.83 9.63 -10.77
C PHE A 114 9.32 9.75 -10.43
N GLY A 115 9.69 9.89 -9.15
CA GLY A 115 11.07 10.07 -8.69
C GLY A 115 11.68 11.36 -9.25
N ASN A 116 11.70 12.44 -8.46
CA ASN A 116 12.46 13.64 -8.83
C ASN A 116 13.75 13.70 -8.01
N GLU A 117 14.88 13.89 -8.67
CA GLU A 117 16.20 14.10 -8.06
C GLU A 117 16.41 15.52 -7.48
N GLU A 118 15.38 16.33 -7.31
CA GLU A 118 15.53 17.71 -6.81
C GLU A 118 14.53 18.06 -5.70
N ALA A 119 14.78 17.56 -4.47
CA ALA A 119 14.44 18.29 -3.25
C ALA A 119 15.31 17.77 -2.11
N LYS A 120 16.30 18.57 -1.72
CA LYS A 120 17.05 18.41 -0.46
C LYS A 120 16.20 18.85 0.74
N GLU A 121 15.02 18.25 0.91
CA GLU A 121 14.32 18.21 2.20
C GLU A 121 14.34 16.78 2.67
N SER A 122 14.56 16.59 3.96
CA SER A 122 14.74 15.32 4.63
C SER A 122 13.65 14.32 4.22
N ASP A 123 13.97 13.41 3.30
CA ASP A 123 13.06 12.33 2.87
C ASP A 123 12.71 11.46 4.08
N PRO A 124 11.45 11.43 4.52
CA PRO A 124 11.04 10.63 5.67
C PRO A 124 11.26 9.12 5.49
N ASN A 125 11.43 8.66 4.25
CA ASN A 125 11.75 7.28 3.92
C ASN A 125 13.27 6.99 3.88
N ASP A 126 14.11 8.02 4.04
CA ASP A 126 15.57 7.85 4.14
C ASP A 126 15.96 7.34 5.53
N ILE A 127 15.53 6.14 5.85
CA ILE A 127 15.80 5.50 7.13
C ILE A 127 17.09 4.69 7.03
N SER A 128 18.06 5.03 7.89
CA SER A 128 19.33 4.31 8.03
C SER A 128 19.22 3.30 9.17
N ALA A 129 19.04 2.02 8.83
CA ALA A 129 19.10 0.90 9.75
C ALA A 129 20.33 0.03 9.46
N LYS A 130 20.72 -0.80 10.42
CA LYS A 130 21.77 -1.82 10.17
C LYS A 130 21.19 -3.06 9.53
N SER A 131 20.04 -3.52 10.04
CA SER A 131 19.37 -4.73 9.58
C SER A 131 17.85 -4.69 9.87
N LEU A 132 17.16 -5.74 9.41
CA LEU A 132 15.76 -6.02 9.73
C LEU A 132 15.71 -7.18 10.72
N SER A 133 14.95 -7.07 11.79
CA SER A 133 14.60 -8.19 12.66
C SER A 133 13.16 -8.66 12.36
N LEU A 134 12.88 -9.94 12.57
CA LEU A 134 11.59 -10.54 12.26
C LEU A 134 11.12 -11.41 13.43
N ASN A 135 10.07 -10.94 14.11
CA ASN A 135 9.42 -11.67 15.19
C ASN A 135 8.08 -12.26 14.73
N THR A 136 7.77 -13.46 15.25
CA THR A 136 6.47 -14.10 15.00
C THR A 136 5.82 -14.42 16.35
N LYS A 137 4.53 -14.07 16.49
CA LYS A 137 3.74 -14.31 17.67
C LYS A 137 2.45 -15.05 17.29
N PRO A 138 2.12 -16.19 17.94
CA PRO A 138 0.83 -16.85 17.74
C PRO A 138 -0.32 -15.92 18.13
N LEU A 139 -1.37 -15.89 17.31
CA LEU A 139 -2.62 -15.18 17.58
C LEU A 139 -3.81 -16.13 17.48
N ALA A 140 -4.95 -15.70 18.06
CA ALA A 140 -6.19 -16.46 18.04
C ALA A 140 -5.97 -17.91 18.46
N VAL A 141 -5.36 -18.11 19.64
CA VAL A 141 -5.07 -19.44 20.18
C VAL A 141 -6.38 -20.02 20.70
N ASP A 142 -6.84 -21.07 20.02
CA ASP A 142 -7.96 -21.89 20.44
C ASP A 142 -7.47 -22.97 21.42
N SER A 143 -8.23 -23.26 22.48
CA SER A 143 -7.84 -24.25 23.49
C SER A 143 -7.74 -25.67 22.95
N ILE A 144 -8.49 -25.99 21.89
CA ILE A 144 -8.56 -27.33 21.27
C ILE A 144 -7.73 -27.38 19.98
N LEU A 145 -7.87 -26.33 19.16
CA LEU A 145 -7.24 -26.30 17.84
C LEU A 145 -5.84 -25.68 17.85
N GLY A 146 -5.45 -24.96 18.92
CA GLY A 146 -4.20 -24.22 18.97
C GLY A 146 -4.24 -22.91 18.16
N PRO A 147 -3.08 -22.34 17.78
CA PRO A 147 -3.04 -21.06 17.09
C PRO A 147 -3.67 -21.14 15.70
N LYS A 148 -4.52 -20.15 15.37
CA LYS A 148 -5.18 -20.01 14.06
C LYS A 148 -4.48 -19.03 13.13
N SER A 149 -3.61 -18.17 13.67
CA SER A 149 -2.83 -17.21 12.92
C SER A 149 -1.52 -16.85 13.60
N LEU A 150 -0.63 -16.21 12.84
CA LEU A 150 0.62 -15.63 13.32
C LEU A 150 0.61 -14.12 13.06
N GLN A 151 1.00 -13.35 14.05
CA GLN A 151 1.44 -11.97 13.84
C GLN A 151 2.91 -12.01 13.46
N VAL A 152 3.25 -11.44 12.29
CA VAL A 152 4.60 -11.35 11.75
C VAL A 152 5.04 -9.89 11.84
N VAL A 153 5.99 -9.60 12.73
CA VAL A 153 6.36 -8.24 13.11
C VAL A 153 7.79 -7.94 12.70
N PRO A 154 8.01 -7.21 11.60
CA PRO A 154 9.32 -6.69 11.24
C PRO A 154 9.69 -5.47 12.09
N ARG A 155 10.99 -5.28 12.36
CA ARG A 155 11.56 -4.09 13.01
C ARG A 155 12.88 -3.74 12.34
N LEU A 156 13.05 -2.49 11.97
CA LEU A 156 14.35 -1.96 11.58
C LEU A 156 15.20 -1.76 12.83
N VAL A 157 16.42 -2.27 12.82
CA VAL A 157 17.31 -2.28 14.00
C VAL A 157 18.68 -1.65 13.70
N ASP A 158 19.29 -1.11 14.76
CA ASP A 158 20.65 -0.57 14.75
C ASP A 158 21.73 -1.69 14.79
N GLY A 159 23.00 -1.28 14.93
CA GLY A 159 24.14 -2.20 15.03
C GLY A 159 24.15 -3.04 16.30
N SER A 160 23.43 -2.64 17.32
CA SER A 160 23.28 -3.35 18.61
C SER A 160 22.03 -4.24 18.64
N GLY A 161 21.22 -4.23 17.58
CA GLY A 161 19.97 -4.98 17.49
C GLY A 161 18.75 -4.29 18.14
N ASN A 162 18.89 -3.04 18.57
CA ASN A 162 17.79 -2.27 19.12
C ASN A 162 16.91 -1.69 18.02
N PRO A 163 15.57 -1.64 18.20
CA PRO A 163 14.69 -0.96 17.27
C PRO A 163 15.06 0.53 17.13
N ILE A 164 15.25 0.99 15.90
CA ILE A 164 15.47 2.41 15.63
C ILE A 164 14.16 3.19 15.75
N VAL A 165 14.24 4.47 16.09
CA VAL A 165 13.06 5.36 16.19
C VAL A 165 12.95 6.17 14.91
N PHE A 166 11.78 6.13 14.28
CA PHE A 166 11.40 7.00 13.17
C PHE A 166 9.87 7.15 13.14
N THR A 167 9.38 8.21 12.53
CA THR A 167 7.95 8.52 12.39
C THR A 167 7.70 9.21 11.05
N GLY A 168 6.48 9.12 10.55
CA GLY A 168 6.07 9.82 9.33
C GLY A 168 6.62 9.20 8.03
N ALA A 169 7.23 8.02 8.10
CA ALA A 169 7.65 7.28 6.92
C ALA A 169 6.47 6.57 6.23
N ALA A 170 6.69 6.13 5.00
CA ALA A 170 5.78 5.25 4.28
C ALA A 170 6.59 4.15 3.59
N LEU A 171 7.18 3.28 4.40
CA LEU A 171 8.06 2.22 3.92
C LEU A 171 7.22 1.06 3.40
N GLU A 172 7.32 0.78 2.09
CA GLU A 172 6.72 -0.41 1.52
C GLU A 172 7.31 -1.64 2.21
N THR A 173 6.42 -2.45 2.79
CA THR A 173 6.76 -3.65 3.50
C THR A 173 6.04 -4.83 2.87
N VAL A 174 6.80 -5.81 2.38
CA VAL A 174 6.28 -6.98 1.69
C VAL A 174 6.58 -8.23 2.50
N MET A 175 5.56 -9.03 2.76
CA MET A 175 5.70 -10.37 3.33
C MET A 175 5.44 -11.40 2.26
N GLU A 176 6.37 -12.32 2.07
CA GLU A 176 6.26 -13.49 1.21
C GLU A 176 6.30 -14.75 2.05
N VAL A 177 5.41 -15.69 1.75
CA VAL A 177 5.36 -16.99 2.41
C VAL A 177 5.70 -18.07 1.40
N PHE A 178 6.60 -18.96 1.78
CA PHE A 178 7.06 -20.06 0.94
C PHE A 178 6.78 -21.39 1.62
N SER A 179 6.58 -22.42 0.83
CA SER A 179 6.61 -23.81 1.26
C SER A 179 7.41 -24.62 0.27
N ASN A 180 8.40 -25.33 0.75
CA ASN A 180 9.34 -26.11 -0.07
C ASN A 180 9.91 -25.27 -1.26
N GLY A 181 10.36 -24.05 -0.97
CA GLY A 181 10.94 -23.13 -1.96
C GLY A 181 9.93 -22.49 -2.92
N THR A 182 8.66 -22.87 -2.88
CA THR A 182 7.62 -22.27 -3.72
C THR A 182 6.88 -21.18 -2.96
N ARG A 183 6.76 -19.98 -3.55
CA ARG A 183 5.99 -18.87 -2.98
C ARG A 183 4.49 -19.22 -3.05
N ILE A 184 3.81 -19.16 -1.91
CA ILE A 184 2.41 -19.54 -1.76
C ILE A 184 1.50 -18.37 -1.38
N LEU A 185 2.07 -17.27 -0.84
CA LEU A 185 1.34 -16.06 -0.48
C LEU A 185 2.27 -14.85 -0.53
N THR A 186 1.74 -13.70 -0.93
CA THR A 186 2.37 -12.38 -0.81
C THR A 186 1.38 -11.43 -0.16
N ALA A 187 1.84 -10.60 0.77
CA ALA A 187 1.07 -9.52 1.37
C ALA A 187 1.93 -8.25 1.45
N LYS A 188 1.34 -7.10 1.15
CA LYS A 188 1.99 -5.79 1.23
C LYS A 188 1.36 -4.95 2.33
N ASN A 189 2.13 -4.07 2.95
CA ASN A 189 1.67 -3.11 3.95
C ASN A 189 2.64 -1.91 4.02
N LEU A 190 2.26 -0.84 4.70
CA LEU A 190 3.10 0.34 4.93
C LEU A 190 3.57 0.39 6.38
N MET A 191 4.88 0.52 6.58
CA MET A 191 5.48 0.79 7.88
C MET A 191 5.71 2.29 8.01
N GLN A 192 4.90 2.96 8.84
CA GLN A 192 4.97 4.41 9.07
C GLN A 192 5.92 4.78 10.22
N ASP A 193 6.10 3.83 11.13
CA ASP A 193 7.04 3.91 12.24
C ASP A 193 7.50 2.50 12.65
N ASN A 194 8.40 2.42 13.63
CA ASN A 194 8.87 1.12 14.10
C ASN A 194 7.94 0.44 15.12
N ASN A 195 6.76 1.04 15.42
CA ASN A 195 5.69 0.40 16.19
C ASN A 195 4.69 -0.36 15.29
N PHE A 196 4.99 -0.44 14.00
CA PHE A 196 4.19 -1.16 13.01
C PHE A 196 3.71 -2.52 13.53
N LYS A 197 2.39 -2.77 13.49
CA LYS A 197 1.76 -4.00 14.03
C LYS A 197 2.11 -5.27 13.23
N GLY A 198 2.69 -5.11 12.04
CA GLY A 198 3.08 -6.23 11.18
C GLY A 198 1.92 -6.80 10.38
N PHE A 199 2.08 -8.06 9.98
CA PHE A 199 1.10 -8.80 9.21
C PHE A 199 0.37 -9.81 10.09
N ASN A 200 -0.91 -10.00 9.86
CA ASN A 200 -1.69 -11.08 10.44
C ASN A 200 -1.84 -12.21 9.42
N LEU A 201 -1.00 -13.24 9.53
CA LEU A 201 -1.02 -14.41 8.67
C LEU A 201 -2.01 -15.43 9.21
N ARG A 202 -3.21 -15.50 8.64
CA ARG A 202 -4.23 -16.50 8.98
C ARG A 202 -3.88 -17.83 8.32
N PHE A 203 -3.83 -18.92 9.07
CA PHE A 203 -3.51 -20.24 8.49
C PHE A 203 -4.58 -20.73 7.51
N ALA A 204 -5.85 -20.39 7.73
CA ALA A 204 -6.93 -20.73 6.82
C ALA A 204 -6.83 -20.04 5.44
N SER A 205 -6.04 -18.95 5.30
CA SER A 205 -5.80 -18.32 4.00
C SER A 205 -4.68 -18.97 3.19
N LEU A 206 -3.94 -19.89 3.81
CA LEU A 206 -2.85 -20.59 3.13
C LEU A 206 -3.38 -21.79 2.33
N PRO A 207 -2.81 -22.06 1.13
CA PRO A 207 -3.20 -23.20 0.31
C PRO A 207 -2.70 -24.52 0.95
N ALA A 208 -3.53 -25.17 1.77
CA ALA A 208 -3.18 -26.37 2.53
C ALA A 208 -2.47 -27.44 1.70
N LYS A 209 -2.89 -27.63 0.43
CA LYS A 209 -2.30 -28.62 -0.49
C LYS A 209 -0.85 -28.32 -0.90
N LYS A 210 -0.39 -27.09 -0.69
CA LYS A 210 0.98 -26.63 -1.05
C LYS A 210 1.92 -26.61 0.15
N ILE A 211 1.44 -26.90 1.35
CA ILE A 211 2.24 -26.87 2.57
C ILE A 211 2.81 -28.26 2.85
N SER A 212 4.13 -28.35 2.89
CA SER A 212 4.87 -29.57 3.22
C SER A 212 5.27 -29.54 4.70
N ASP A 213 5.22 -30.70 5.36
CA ASP A 213 5.69 -30.91 6.74
C ASP A 213 5.10 -29.97 7.79
N ASN A 214 3.95 -29.36 7.51
CA ASN A 214 3.31 -28.33 8.37
C ASN A 214 4.27 -27.19 8.72
N LYS A 215 5.14 -26.80 7.80
CA LYS A 215 6.09 -25.70 7.96
C LYS A 215 6.04 -24.76 6.76
N ILE A 216 6.31 -23.51 7.05
CA ILE A 216 6.45 -22.45 6.05
C ILE A 216 7.71 -21.65 6.34
N ASP A 217 8.23 -21.01 5.30
CA ASP A 217 9.25 -20.00 5.42
C ASP A 217 8.63 -18.63 5.18
N ILE A 218 8.96 -17.67 6.01
CA ILE A 218 8.42 -16.31 5.93
C ILE A 218 9.58 -15.38 5.64
N THR A 219 9.48 -14.63 4.55
CA THR A 219 10.43 -13.58 4.20
C THR A 219 9.71 -12.25 4.26
N VAL A 220 10.32 -11.26 4.93
CA VAL A 220 9.82 -9.89 4.92
C VAL A 220 10.91 -8.98 4.36
N SER A 221 10.49 -8.05 3.49
CA SER A 221 11.32 -6.97 3.00
C SER A 221 10.71 -5.62 3.35
N VAL A 222 11.56 -4.65 3.68
CA VAL A 222 11.21 -3.25 3.95
C VAL A 222 12.05 -2.37 3.04
N LYS A 223 11.38 -1.61 2.17
CA LYS A 223 12.05 -0.72 1.20
C LYS A 223 12.16 0.67 1.80
N THR A 224 13.38 1.16 1.95
CA THR A 224 13.70 2.57 2.23
C THR A 224 14.18 3.23 0.95
N THR A 225 14.37 4.54 0.96
CA THR A 225 14.94 5.27 -0.20
C THR A 225 16.30 4.74 -0.61
N LYS A 226 17.15 4.41 0.36
CA LYS A 226 18.54 3.98 0.07
C LYS A 226 18.68 2.50 -0.20
N LYS A 227 17.88 1.66 0.44
CA LYS A 227 18.07 0.22 0.33
C LYS A 227 16.82 -0.58 0.77
N THR A 228 16.74 -1.82 0.30
CA THR A 228 15.75 -2.79 0.77
C THR A 228 16.39 -3.70 1.82
N TYR A 229 15.80 -3.73 3.00
CA TYR A 229 16.16 -4.66 4.08
C TYR A 229 15.33 -5.93 3.92
N LYS A 230 15.95 -7.10 4.08
CA LYS A 230 15.27 -8.39 3.93
C LYS A 230 15.67 -9.34 5.06
N MET A 231 14.69 -10.04 5.63
CA MET A 231 14.89 -11.06 6.65
C MET A 231 13.96 -12.24 6.40
N SER A 232 14.51 -13.44 6.57
CA SER A 232 13.74 -14.68 6.44
C SER A 232 13.73 -15.45 7.75
N LYS A 233 12.60 -16.06 8.06
CA LYS A 233 12.42 -17.01 9.16
C LYS A 233 11.98 -18.34 8.59
N ILE A 234 12.85 -19.32 8.70
CA ILE A 234 12.70 -20.64 8.07
C ILE A 234 12.04 -21.61 9.04
N GLY A 235 11.22 -22.51 8.50
CA GLY A 235 10.64 -23.64 9.26
C GLY A 235 9.61 -23.22 10.30
N VAL A 236 8.89 -22.14 10.06
CA VAL A 236 7.82 -21.69 10.99
C VAL A 236 6.68 -22.70 10.99
N PRO A 237 6.33 -23.25 12.17
CA PRO A 237 5.28 -24.26 12.24
C PRO A 237 3.91 -23.68 11.95
N VAL A 238 3.11 -24.41 11.20
CA VAL A 238 1.73 -24.11 10.87
C VAL A 238 0.82 -25.16 11.50
N ASN A 239 -0.29 -24.72 12.08
CA ASN A 239 -1.25 -25.64 12.64
C ASN A 239 -2.08 -26.31 11.54
N PRO A 240 -1.93 -27.62 11.30
CA PRO A 240 -2.63 -28.32 10.22
C PRO A 240 -4.16 -28.31 10.38
N LYS A 241 -4.67 -28.30 11.62
CA LYS A 241 -6.11 -28.21 11.86
C LYS A 241 -6.68 -26.85 11.48
N ALA A 242 -5.90 -25.79 11.67
CA ALA A 242 -6.30 -24.42 11.28
C ALA A 242 -6.21 -24.17 9.78
N LEU A 243 -5.40 -24.92 9.01
CA LEU A 243 -5.36 -24.88 7.54
C LEU A 243 -6.65 -25.38 6.90
N LEU A 244 -7.36 -26.29 7.56
CA LEU A 244 -8.57 -26.92 7.04
C LEU A 244 -9.85 -26.26 7.56
N SER A 245 -9.75 -25.26 8.44
CA SER A 245 -10.92 -24.53 8.94
C SER A 245 -11.61 -23.79 7.79
N PRO A 246 -12.94 -23.90 7.64
CA PRO A 246 -13.67 -23.11 6.67
C PRO A 246 -13.38 -21.62 6.88
N GLN A 247 -13.12 -20.90 5.80
CA GLN A 247 -13.08 -19.43 5.85
C GLN A 247 -14.45 -18.96 6.34
N GLY A 248 -14.52 -18.44 7.57
CA GLY A 248 -15.71 -17.74 8.03
C GLY A 248 -16.02 -16.63 7.02
N ASN A 249 -17.28 -16.56 6.61
CA ASN A 249 -17.75 -15.52 5.68
C ASN A 249 -17.25 -14.15 6.18
N PRO A 250 -16.73 -13.25 5.31
CA PRO A 250 -16.33 -11.91 5.70
C PRO A 250 -17.46 -11.03 6.26
N ALA A 251 -18.70 -11.54 6.30
CA ALA A 251 -19.91 -10.83 6.70
C ALA A 251 -20.20 -10.86 8.22
N GLU A 252 -19.46 -11.61 9.03
CA GLU A 252 -19.62 -11.53 10.49
C GLU A 252 -18.55 -10.62 11.09
N ASN A 253 -18.79 -9.32 10.97
CA ASN A 253 -18.15 -8.31 11.81
C ASN A 253 -18.95 -8.20 13.12
N PRO A 254 -18.46 -8.70 14.28
CA PRO A 254 -19.17 -8.57 15.53
C PRO A 254 -18.86 -7.22 16.17
N ALA A 255 -19.36 -6.14 15.58
CA ALA A 255 -19.28 -4.82 16.20
C ALA A 255 -20.39 -3.89 15.68
N ASN A 256 -21.63 -4.27 15.94
CA ASN A 256 -22.71 -3.32 16.11
C ASN A 256 -23.65 -3.82 17.21
N PRO A 257 -23.47 -3.39 18.48
CA PRO A 257 -24.36 -3.76 19.57
C PRO A 257 -25.74 -3.09 19.51
N ASP A 258 -26.01 -2.19 18.52
CA ASP A 258 -27.22 -1.38 18.48
C ASP A 258 -28.29 -1.86 17.45
N ALA A 259 -28.15 -3.08 16.91
CA ALA A 259 -29.10 -3.59 15.89
C ALA A 259 -30.32 -4.36 16.46
N ASN A 260 -30.59 -4.30 17.77
CA ASN A 260 -31.76 -4.93 18.39
C ASN A 260 -32.57 -3.92 19.21
N ILE A 261 -33.14 -2.92 18.52
CA ILE A 261 -34.26 -2.16 19.09
C ILE A 261 -35.53 -2.70 18.41
N PRO A 262 -36.45 -3.36 19.15
CA PRO A 262 -37.74 -3.75 18.58
C PRO A 262 -38.58 -2.50 18.28
N VAL A 263 -38.99 -2.34 17.03
CA VAL A 263 -39.97 -1.34 16.62
C VAL A 263 -41.30 -1.73 17.26
N ILE A 264 -41.75 -0.92 18.20
CA ILE A 264 -43.15 -1.00 18.72
C ILE A 264 -44.00 -0.19 17.74
N GLU A 265 -44.78 -0.87 16.94
CA GLU A 265 -45.85 -0.23 16.16
C GLU A 265 -47.02 0.20 17.07
N PRO A 266 -47.69 1.32 16.75
CA PRO A 266 -48.76 1.91 17.56
C PRO A 266 -50.08 1.13 17.54
#